data_71eac31ae7e37ff18273b3364d6242ea
#
_entry.id   71eac31ae7e37ff18273b3364d6242ea
#
_cell.length_a   1.000
_cell.length_b   1.000
_cell.length_c   1.000
_cell.angle_alpha   90.00
_cell.angle_beta   90.00
_cell.angle_gamma   90.00
#
_symmetry.space_group_name_H-M   'P 1'
#
loop_
_entity.id
_entity.type
_entity.pdbx_description
1 polymer ?
#
loop_
_entity_poly.entity_id
_entity_poly.type
_entity_poly.pdbx_seq_one_letter_code
_entity_poly.pdbx_strand_id
1 'polypeptide(L)'
;RSPLAPATPTFAEQGLADYDPYTWNGLFVPAGTPPEVVDRLNAALNKALASSAVKERLERAGSELLGPTTPDAADAFARSERARWVPFVRALGIEVN
;
A
#
# COMPACT_ATOMS: atom_id res chain seq x y z
N ARG A 1 1.84 -6.64 14.29
CA ARG A 1 3.21 -7.19 14.26
C ARG A 1 3.55 -7.79 12.90
N SER A 2 4.77 -7.62 12.46
CA SER A 2 5.22 -8.21 11.19
C SER A 2 5.36 -9.73 11.30
N PRO A 3 4.89 -10.50 10.31
CA PRO A 3 5.13 -11.95 10.26
C PRO A 3 6.62 -12.33 10.24
N LEU A 4 7.48 -11.42 9.75
CA LEU A 4 8.92 -11.63 9.70
C LEU A 4 9.61 -11.39 11.04
N ALA A 5 8.98 -10.66 11.96
CA ALA A 5 9.49 -10.34 13.27
C ALA A 5 8.37 -10.41 14.32
N PRO A 6 7.80 -11.59 14.55
CA PRO A 6 6.61 -11.72 15.39
C PRO A 6 6.86 -11.39 16.87
N ALA A 7 8.11 -11.44 17.31
CA ALA A 7 8.49 -11.09 18.66
C ALA A 7 8.69 -9.59 18.89
N THR A 8 8.76 -8.80 17.81
CA THR A 8 8.93 -7.35 17.90
C THR A 8 7.59 -6.66 18.10
N PRO A 9 7.38 -5.92 19.20
CA PRO A 9 6.11 -5.23 19.45
C PRO A 9 5.95 -4.04 18.51
N THR A 10 4.69 -3.70 18.22
CA THR A 10 4.33 -2.52 17.43
C THR A 10 4.53 -1.24 18.24
N PHE A 11 4.55 -0.10 17.55
CA PHE A 11 4.60 1.20 18.24
C PHE A 11 3.37 1.42 19.13
N ALA A 12 2.20 0.98 18.68
CA ALA A 12 0.97 1.05 19.48
C ALA A 12 1.10 0.26 20.79
N GLU A 13 1.66 -0.94 20.74
CA GLU A 13 1.92 -1.77 21.92
C GLU A 13 2.95 -1.14 22.87
N GLN A 14 3.78 -0.24 22.36
CA GLN A 14 4.78 0.50 23.13
C GLN A 14 4.32 1.91 23.55
N GLY A 15 3.04 2.24 23.38
CA GLY A 15 2.44 3.48 23.84
C GLY A 15 2.26 4.59 22.80
N LEU A 16 2.61 4.36 21.55
CA LEU A 16 2.40 5.29 20.44
C LEU A 16 1.19 4.85 19.61
N ALA A 17 -0.01 5.04 20.16
CA ALA A 17 -1.24 4.46 19.64
C ALA A 17 -1.58 4.83 18.20
N ASP A 18 -1.32 6.06 17.78
CA ASP A 18 -1.67 6.56 16.44
C ASP A 18 -0.48 6.60 15.48
N TYR A 19 0.60 5.92 15.83
CA TYR A 19 1.84 5.91 15.05
C TYR A 19 1.97 4.58 14.31
N ASP A 20 1.57 4.56 13.04
CA ASP A 20 1.64 3.40 12.16
C ASP A 20 2.13 3.80 10.77
N PRO A 21 3.38 4.33 10.65
CA PRO A 21 3.92 4.69 9.36
C PRO A 21 4.35 3.45 8.58
N TYR A 22 4.03 3.42 7.30
CA TYR A 22 4.49 2.39 6.38
C TYR A 22 4.61 2.97 4.97
N THR A 23 5.40 2.35 4.14
CA THR A 23 5.45 2.63 2.72
C THR A 23 4.56 1.65 1.98
N TRP A 24 4.00 2.09 0.87
CA TRP A 24 3.18 1.25 0.03
C TRP A 24 3.51 1.46 -1.44
N ASN A 25 3.23 0.45 -2.25
CA ASN A 25 3.40 0.49 -3.69
C ASN A 25 2.06 0.21 -4.35
N GLY A 26 1.76 0.95 -5.40
CA GLY A 26 0.55 0.77 -6.19
C GLY A 26 0.85 0.81 -7.67
N LEU A 27 -0.02 0.19 -8.44
CA LEU A 27 0.02 0.25 -9.89
C LEU A 27 -0.98 1.31 -10.36
N PHE A 28 -0.51 2.28 -11.13
CA PHE A 28 -1.31 3.40 -11.62
C PHE A 28 -1.37 3.41 -13.13
N VAL A 29 -2.46 3.94 -13.66
CA VAL A 29 -2.66 4.12 -15.09
C VAL A 29 -2.98 5.60 -15.39
N PRO A 30 -2.75 6.07 -16.62
CA PRO A 30 -3.10 7.44 -16.99
C PRO A 30 -4.60 7.72 -16.84
N ALA A 31 -4.93 8.96 -16.49
CA ALA A 31 -6.32 9.41 -16.46
C ALA A 31 -6.97 9.22 -17.84
N GLY A 32 -8.23 8.79 -17.85
CA GLY A 32 -8.95 8.51 -19.10
C GLY A 32 -8.71 7.11 -19.67
N THR A 33 -7.95 6.26 -18.99
CA THR A 33 -7.84 4.84 -19.39
C THR A 33 -9.22 4.18 -19.33
N PRO A 34 -9.64 3.45 -20.40
CA PRO A 34 -10.95 2.80 -20.42
C PRO A 34 -11.17 1.88 -19.22
N PRO A 35 -12.37 1.87 -18.63
CA PRO A 35 -12.66 1.03 -17.46
C PRO A 35 -12.38 -0.46 -17.67
N GLU A 36 -12.61 -0.97 -18.86
CA GLU A 36 -12.35 -2.38 -19.22
C GLU A 36 -10.86 -2.72 -19.11
N VAL A 37 -9.99 -1.79 -19.48
CA VAL A 37 -8.54 -1.95 -19.36
C VAL A 37 -8.12 -1.94 -17.90
N VAL A 38 -8.67 -1.03 -17.10
CA VAL A 38 -8.43 -0.96 -15.66
C VAL A 38 -8.87 -2.25 -14.97
N ASP A 39 -10.04 -2.76 -15.29
CA ASP A 39 -10.56 -4.01 -14.71
C ASP A 39 -9.70 -5.21 -15.09
N ARG A 40 -9.23 -5.29 -16.32
CA ARG A 40 -8.33 -6.37 -16.76
C ARG A 40 -6.98 -6.32 -16.06
N LEU A 41 -6.41 -5.14 -15.91
CA LEU A 41 -5.15 -4.94 -15.16
C LEU A 41 -5.33 -5.31 -13.69
N ASN A 42 -6.43 -4.90 -13.09
CA ASN A 42 -6.74 -5.23 -11.70
C ASN A 42 -6.89 -6.74 -11.50
N ALA A 43 -7.59 -7.43 -12.39
CA ALA A 43 -7.73 -8.89 -12.34
C ALA A 43 -6.37 -9.59 -12.50
N ALA A 44 -5.54 -9.13 -13.41
CA ALA A 44 -4.21 -9.66 -13.63
C ALA A 44 -3.30 -9.44 -12.42
N LEU A 45 -3.36 -8.26 -11.81
CA LEU A 45 -2.61 -7.92 -10.60
C LEU A 45 -3.04 -8.81 -9.42
N ASN A 46 -4.33 -8.95 -9.18
CA ASN A 46 -4.85 -9.81 -8.12
C ASN A 46 -4.43 -11.27 -8.32
N LYS A 47 -4.45 -11.75 -9.56
CA LYS A 47 -3.98 -13.10 -9.91
C LYS A 47 -2.48 -13.26 -9.63
N ALA A 48 -1.67 -12.27 -9.99
CA ALA A 48 -0.24 -12.27 -9.72
C ALA A 48 0.05 -12.28 -8.21
N LEU A 49 -0.66 -11.46 -7.43
CA LEU A 49 -0.50 -11.40 -5.98
C LEU A 49 -0.98 -12.65 -5.27
N ALA A 50 -1.89 -13.42 -5.87
CA ALA A 50 -2.32 -14.72 -5.35
C ALA A 50 -1.30 -15.83 -5.66
N SER A 51 -0.35 -15.60 -6.56
CA SER A 51 0.71 -16.56 -6.88
C SER A 51 1.64 -16.73 -5.68
N SER A 52 1.88 -17.98 -5.28
CA SER A 52 2.77 -18.29 -4.17
C SER A 52 4.21 -17.81 -4.41
N ALA A 53 4.69 -17.88 -5.65
CA ALA A 53 6.03 -17.42 -6.02
C ALA A 53 6.19 -15.90 -5.83
N VAL A 54 5.20 -15.12 -6.26
CA VAL A 54 5.19 -13.65 -6.09
C VAL A 54 5.06 -13.29 -4.62
N LYS A 55 4.13 -13.90 -3.92
CA LYS A 55 3.90 -13.69 -2.49
C LYS A 55 5.18 -13.92 -1.68
N GLU A 56 5.82 -15.06 -1.90
CA GLU A 56 7.05 -15.43 -1.20
C GLU A 56 8.18 -14.43 -1.46
N ARG A 57 8.29 -13.96 -2.70
CA ARG A 57 9.30 -12.99 -3.09
C ARG A 57 9.10 -11.63 -2.43
N LEU A 58 7.86 -11.15 -2.39
CA LEU A 58 7.50 -9.89 -1.73
C LEU A 58 7.67 -9.97 -0.22
N GLU A 59 7.27 -11.06 0.39
CA GLU A 59 7.44 -11.29 1.83
C GLU A 59 8.93 -11.31 2.23
N ARG A 60 9.77 -11.95 1.44
CA ARG A 60 11.23 -11.93 1.66
C ARG A 60 11.83 -10.53 1.54
N ALA A 61 11.23 -9.67 0.73
CA ALA A 61 11.63 -8.26 0.61
C ALA A 61 11.08 -7.38 1.74
N GLY A 62 10.34 -7.95 2.68
CA GLY A 62 9.76 -7.22 3.81
C GLY A 62 8.41 -6.59 3.53
N SER A 63 7.80 -6.91 2.39
CA SER A 63 6.49 -6.37 2.01
C SER A 63 5.35 -7.24 2.53
N GLU A 64 4.29 -6.62 3.02
CA GLU A 64 3.03 -7.28 3.32
C GLU A 64 2.07 -7.11 2.14
N LEU A 65 1.37 -8.18 1.80
CA LEU A 65 0.33 -8.15 0.78
C LEU A 65 -1.00 -7.79 1.42
N LEU A 66 -1.65 -6.77 0.87
CA LEU A 66 -2.97 -6.34 1.36
C LEU A 66 -4.11 -7.23 0.85
N GLY A 67 -3.79 -8.25 0.09
CA GLY A 67 -4.79 -9.15 -0.50
C GLY A 67 -5.43 -8.59 -1.75
N PRO A 68 -6.47 -9.29 -2.28
CA PRO A 68 -7.17 -8.84 -3.47
C PRO A 68 -7.82 -7.47 -3.26
N THR A 69 -7.75 -6.63 -4.27
CA THR A 69 -8.32 -5.29 -4.22
C THR A 69 -9.10 -4.98 -5.50
N THR A 70 -9.89 -3.91 -5.44
CA THR A 70 -10.61 -3.36 -6.59
C THR A 70 -10.01 -2.00 -6.96
N PRO A 71 -10.21 -1.52 -8.20
CA PRO A 71 -9.76 -0.18 -8.58
C PRO A 71 -10.31 0.92 -7.67
N ASP A 72 -11.58 0.83 -7.28
CA ASP A 72 -12.21 1.80 -6.40
C ASP A 72 -11.61 1.78 -4.98
N ALA A 73 -11.35 0.60 -4.43
CA ALA A 73 -10.71 0.47 -3.14
C ALA A 73 -9.26 1.00 -3.15
N ALA A 74 -8.53 0.73 -4.22
CA ALA A 74 -7.17 1.25 -4.39
C ALA A 74 -7.16 2.78 -4.52
N ASP A 75 -8.10 3.34 -5.25
CA ASP A 75 -8.25 4.81 -5.39
C ASP A 75 -8.58 5.45 -4.04
N ALA A 76 -9.53 4.89 -3.30
CA ALA A 76 -9.90 5.36 -1.97
C ALA A 76 -8.70 5.31 -1.00
N PHE A 77 -7.93 4.25 -1.04
CA PHE A 77 -6.71 4.10 -0.24
C PHE A 77 -5.68 5.19 -0.59
N ALA A 78 -5.39 5.39 -1.87
CA ALA A 78 -4.44 6.40 -2.32
C ALA A 78 -4.88 7.81 -1.92
N ARG A 79 -6.16 8.12 -2.01
CA ARG A 79 -6.72 9.40 -1.58
C ARG A 79 -6.59 9.60 -0.06
N SER A 80 -6.85 8.59 0.73
CA SER A 80 -6.73 8.66 2.19
C SER A 80 -5.28 8.85 2.62
N GLU A 81 -4.34 8.18 1.99
CA GLU A 81 -2.91 8.35 2.23
C GLU A 81 -2.43 9.76 1.86
N ARG A 82 -2.88 10.27 0.72
CA ARG A 82 -2.59 11.66 0.32
C ARG A 82 -3.13 12.67 1.34
N ALA A 83 -4.36 12.50 1.78
CA ALA A 83 -4.98 13.37 2.77
C ALA A 83 -4.23 13.35 4.12
N ARG A 84 -3.65 12.21 4.47
CA ARG A 84 -2.85 12.04 5.68
C ARG A 84 -1.47 12.67 5.56
N TRP A 85 -0.76 12.44 4.47
CA TRP A 85 0.65 12.79 4.34
C TRP A 85 0.91 14.18 3.78
N VAL A 86 0.09 14.72 2.90
CA VAL A 86 0.32 16.03 2.30
C VAL A 86 0.39 17.15 3.34
N PRO A 87 -0.57 17.26 4.30
CA PRO A 87 -0.46 18.26 5.35
C PRO A 87 0.78 18.11 6.23
N PHE A 88 1.15 16.85 6.53
CA PHE A 88 2.32 16.54 7.33
C PHE A 88 3.62 16.97 6.65
N VAL A 89 3.78 16.65 5.38
CA VAL A 89 4.96 17.03 4.58
C VAL A 89 5.04 18.55 4.44
N ARG A 90 3.92 19.23 4.22
CA ARG A 90 3.86 20.70 4.18
C ARG A 90 4.26 21.33 5.50
N ALA A 91 3.81 20.76 6.61
CA ALA A 91 4.16 21.25 7.95
C ALA A 91 5.66 21.14 8.24
N LEU A 92 6.36 20.15 7.64
CA LEU A 92 7.80 19.98 7.76
C LEU A 92 8.61 20.87 6.82
N GLY A 93 7.96 21.60 5.89
CA GLY A 93 8.64 22.44 4.92
C GLY A 93 9.48 21.68 3.89
N ILE A 94 9.17 20.39 3.65
CA ILE A 94 9.87 19.55 2.68
C ILE A 94 9.37 19.89 1.29
N GLU A 95 10.30 20.24 0.39
CA GLU A 95 10.01 20.42 -1.02
C GLU A 95 10.27 19.12 -1.78
N VAL A 96 9.29 18.73 -2.60
CA VAL A 96 9.39 17.56 -3.47
C VAL A 96 9.56 18.05 -4.90
N ASN A 97 10.72 17.78 -5.46
CA ASN A 97 11.03 18.11 -6.85
C ASN A 97 10.66 16.96 -7.80
#